data_327cb412fe3fc6d7d68b8764a4e1ee55
#
_entry.id   327cb412fe3fc6d7d68b8764a4e1ee55
#
_cell.length_a   1.000
_cell.length_b   1.000
_cell.length_c   1.000
_cell.angle_alpha   90.00
_cell.angle_beta   90.00
_cell.angle_gamma   90.00
#
_symmetry.space_group_name_H-M   'P 1'
#
loop_
_entity.id
_entity.type
_entity.pdbx_description
1 polymer ?
#
loop_
_entity_poly.entity_id
_entity_poly.type
_entity_poly.pdbx_seq_one_letter_code
_entity_poly.pdbx_strand_id
1 'polypeptide(L)'
;KINAGNIDLIYANPFDAATLIREKGYRAIARPVGKSDEMVIAAAEKSAINTLEDLSKGATVAMADNRDVKLIGLRLLEAVDLEESDLNWEVTENYQAAARKVIKDEAQAAMFLAEVFHGLSRLTKMQLTVLIESDLATISHVLLVKDGFDKEDELTQAVLDFHKDDEGKATLTELGMAEGFEAMSEEDAEFMIDLMETLQ
;
A
#
# COMPACT_ATOMS: atom_id res chain seq x y z
N LYS A 1 13.52 -8.58 15.45
CA LYS A 1 13.26 -7.80 16.70
C LYS A 1 11.82 -8.00 17.19
N ILE A 2 10.83 -8.02 16.34
CA ILE A 2 9.41 -8.26 16.68
C ILE A 2 9.23 -9.62 17.36
N ASN A 3 9.91 -10.66 16.88
CA ASN A 3 9.87 -12.00 17.47
C ASN A 3 10.44 -12.09 18.92
N ALA A 4 11.12 -11.06 19.40
CA ALA A 4 11.64 -11.01 20.77
C ALA A 4 10.62 -10.48 21.80
N GLY A 5 9.43 -10.05 21.36
CA GLY A 5 8.33 -9.64 22.24
C GLY A 5 8.54 -8.33 23.02
N ASN A 6 9.51 -7.51 22.62
CA ASN A 6 9.93 -6.31 23.36
C ASN A 6 9.51 -5.00 22.67
N ILE A 7 8.48 -5.05 21.79
CA ILE A 7 7.97 -3.88 21.10
C ILE A 7 6.50 -3.76 21.45
N ASP A 8 6.10 -2.65 22.01
CA ASP A 8 4.73 -2.41 22.46
C ASP A 8 3.89 -1.68 21.41
N LEU A 9 4.52 -0.91 20.52
CA LEU A 9 3.88 -0.11 19.49
C LEU A 9 4.55 -0.35 18.13
N ILE A 10 3.75 -0.63 17.09
CA ILE A 10 4.24 -0.90 15.74
C ILE A 10 3.36 -0.16 14.73
N TYR A 11 3.98 0.55 13.79
CA TYR A 11 3.31 1.02 12.58
C TYR A 11 3.60 0.01 11.47
N ALA A 12 2.58 -0.69 11.02
CA ALA A 12 2.69 -1.84 10.13
C ALA A 12 1.92 -1.65 8.84
N ASN A 13 2.45 -2.22 7.74
CA ASN A 13 1.67 -2.40 6.52
C ASN A 13 0.54 -3.42 6.75
N PRO A 14 -0.47 -3.49 5.86
CA PRO A 14 -1.67 -4.32 6.06
C PRO A 14 -1.36 -5.81 6.25
N PHE A 15 -0.43 -6.39 5.48
CA PHE A 15 -0.10 -7.82 5.54
C PHE A 15 0.66 -8.19 6.82
N ASP A 16 1.63 -7.36 7.22
CA ASP A 16 2.33 -7.55 8.49
C ASP A 16 1.36 -7.33 9.66
N ALA A 17 0.44 -6.37 9.56
CA ALA A 17 -0.58 -6.12 10.55
C ALA A 17 -1.49 -7.34 10.75
N ALA A 18 -1.99 -7.94 9.67
CA ALA A 18 -2.80 -9.16 9.74
C ALA A 18 -2.04 -10.28 10.50
N THR A 19 -0.78 -10.53 10.15
CA THR A 19 0.06 -11.51 10.83
C THR A 19 0.28 -11.17 12.32
N LEU A 20 0.56 -9.91 12.62
CA LEU A 20 0.82 -9.48 14.00
C LEU A 20 -0.43 -9.59 14.89
N ILE A 21 -1.60 -9.27 14.35
CA ILE A 21 -2.87 -9.39 15.06
C ILE A 21 -3.23 -10.87 15.27
N ARG A 22 -3.19 -11.69 14.21
CA ARG A 22 -3.59 -13.11 14.30
C ARG A 22 -2.64 -13.95 15.15
N GLU A 23 -1.33 -13.69 15.10
CA GLU A 23 -0.34 -14.62 15.63
C GLU A 23 0.50 -14.09 16.79
N LYS A 24 0.57 -12.77 16.99
CA LYS A 24 1.55 -12.16 17.89
C LYS A 24 0.96 -11.37 19.05
N GLY A 25 -0.37 -11.34 19.19
CA GLY A 25 -1.06 -10.63 20.25
C GLY A 25 -0.90 -9.11 20.15
N TYR A 26 -1.18 -8.57 18.97
CA TYR A 26 -1.33 -7.14 18.74
C TYR A 26 -2.75 -6.83 18.33
N ARG A 27 -3.16 -5.58 18.51
CA ARG A 27 -4.41 -5.05 17.99
C ARG A 27 -4.23 -3.69 17.35
N ALA A 28 -5.03 -3.38 16.37
CA ALA A 28 -5.02 -2.09 15.71
C ALA A 28 -5.75 -1.05 16.56
N ILE A 29 -5.15 0.14 16.73
CA ILE A 29 -5.73 1.24 17.52
C ILE A 29 -6.03 2.46 16.66
N ALA A 30 -5.28 2.68 15.57
CA ALA A 30 -5.45 3.83 14.71
C ALA A 30 -4.92 3.57 13.30
N ARG A 31 -5.42 4.36 12.34
CA ARG A 31 -4.91 4.42 10.96
C ARG A 31 -4.77 5.88 10.52
N PRO A 32 -3.90 6.19 9.54
CA PRO A 32 -3.79 7.55 8.99
C PRO A 32 -5.09 7.94 8.28
N VAL A 33 -5.55 9.17 8.52
CA VAL A 33 -6.74 9.72 7.86
C VAL A 33 -6.50 9.87 6.35
N GLY A 34 -7.44 9.37 5.54
CA GLY A 34 -7.42 9.54 4.10
C GLY A 34 -6.22 8.92 3.37
N LYS A 35 -5.56 7.94 4.01
CA LYS A 35 -4.48 7.14 3.40
C LYS A 35 -4.97 5.73 3.17
N SER A 36 -4.65 5.21 1.99
CA SER A 36 -4.88 3.81 1.65
C SER A 36 -3.66 3.24 0.93
N ASP A 37 -3.44 1.94 1.07
CA ASP A 37 -2.39 1.22 0.36
C ASP A 37 -2.90 0.68 -0.99
N GLU A 38 -3.72 1.49 -1.66
CA GLU A 38 -4.21 1.20 -3.00
C GLU A 38 -3.08 1.19 -4.02
N MET A 39 -3.28 0.47 -5.11
CA MET A 39 -2.29 0.34 -6.15
C MET A 39 -2.83 0.69 -7.53
N VAL A 40 -1.93 1.07 -8.43
CA VAL A 40 -2.20 1.37 -9.82
C VAL A 40 -1.35 0.47 -10.72
N ILE A 41 -1.96 -0.10 -11.75
CA ILE A 41 -1.24 -0.66 -12.90
C ILE A 41 -1.38 0.32 -14.05
N ALA A 42 -0.26 0.73 -14.64
CA ALA A 42 -0.25 1.65 -15.76
C ALA A 42 0.70 1.19 -16.87
N ALA A 43 0.35 1.49 -18.11
CA ALA A 43 1.17 1.28 -19.31
C ALA A 43 1.63 2.62 -19.91
N ALA A 44 2.49 2.58 -20.94
CA ALA A 44 2.82 3.81 -21.67
C ALA A 44 1.62 4.30 -22.49
N GLU A 45 1.36 5.60 -22.46
CA GLU A 45 0.28 6.24 -23.24
C GLU A 45 0.40 5.97 -24.74
N LYS A 46 1.62 5.82 -25.24
CA LYS A 46 1.90 5.54 -26.67
C LYS A 46 1.91 4.06 -27.02
N SER A 47 1.73 3.16 -26.05
CA SER A 47 1.67 1.73 -26.31
C SER A 47 0.32 1.32 -26.92
N ALA A 48 0.23 0.06 -27.34
CA ALA A 48 -1.04 -0.53 -27.75
C ALA A 48 -1.87 -1.05 -26.54
N ILE A 49 -1.34 -0.93 -25.32
CA ILE A 49 -1.95 -1.43 -24.10
C ILE A 49 -2.74 -0.29 -23.47
N ASN A 50 -4.06 -0.37 -23.53
CA ASN A 50 -4.98 0.67 -23.04
C ASN A 50 -5.88 0.18 -21.90
N THR A 51 -6.03 -1.13 -21.76
CA THR A 51 -6.81 -1.80 -20.73
C THR A 51 -6.01 -2.95 -20.13
N LEU A 52 -6.46 -3.51 -19.01
CA LEU A 52 -5.80 -4.63 -18.36
C LEU A 52 -5.80 -5.88 -19.24
N GLU A 53 -6.86 -6.08 -20.04
CA GLU A 53 -7.04 -7.19 -20.96
C GLU A 53 -6.05 -7.17 -22.15
N ASP A 54 -5.42 -6.03 -22.41
CA ASP A 54 -4.39 -5.93 -23.45
C ASP A 54 -3.03 -6.49 -22.98
N LEU A 55 -2.85 -6.72 -21.67
CA LEU A 55 -1.68 -7.40 -21.13
C LEU A 55 -1.74 -8.89 -21.51
N SER A 56 -0.63 -9.44 -21.88
CA SER A 56 -0.52 -10.85 -22.30
C SER A 56 0.60 -11.58 -21.54
N LYS A 57 0.52 -12.90 -21.55
CA LYS A 57 1.59 -13.75 -21.00
C LYS A 57 2.94 -13.40 -21.63
N GLY A 58 3.97 -13.33 -20.80
CA GLY A 58 5.31 -12.90 -21.19
C GLY A 58 5.53 -11.38 -21.10
N ALA A 59 4.51 -10.58 -20.76
CA ALA A 59 4.70 -9.15 -20.55
C ALA A 59 5.68 -8.88 -19.40
N THR A 60 6.50 -7.85 -19.55
CA THR A 60 7.38 -7.36 -18.47
C THR A 60 6.65 -6.31 -17.65
N VAL A 61 6.59 -6.51 -16.36
CA VAL A 61 5.99 -5.60 -15.38
C VAL A 61 7.09 -5.03 -14.47
N ALA A 62 7.27 -3.72 -14.52
CA ALA A 62 8.21 -3.00 -13.66
C ALA A 62 7.56 -2.59 -12.34
N MET A 63 8.29 -2.69 -11.23
CA MET A 63 7.79 -2.27 -9.92
C MET A 63 8.94 -1.92 -8.97
N ALA A 64 8.67 -1.12 -7.95
CA ALA A 64 9.57 -1.02 -6.82
C ALA A 64 9.49 -2.29 -5.96
N ASP A 65 10.51 -2.54 -5.13
CA ASP A 65 10.49 -3.67 -4.19
C ASP A 65 9.47 -3.39 -3.07
N ASN A 66 8.21 -3.70 -3.37
CA ASN A 66 7.07 -3.57 -2.45
C ASN A 66 6.18 -4.80 -2.60
N ARG A 67 6.23 -5.67 -1.58
CA ARG A 67 5.47 -6.92 -1.56
C ARG A 67 3.96 -6.69 -1.62
N ASP A 68 3.47 -5.70 -0.88
CA ASP A 68 2.04 -5.43 -0.74
C ASP A 68 1.44 -4.98 -2.07
N VAL A 69 2.10 -4.04 -2.76
CA VAL A 69 1.72 -3.61 -4.12
C VAL A 69 1.70 -4.79 -5.09
N LYS A 70 2.69 -5.69 -4.98
CA LYS A 70 2.75 -6.88 -5.84
C LYS A 70 1.57 -7.83 -5.58
N LEU A 71 1.26 -8.12 -4.32
CA LEU A 71 0.16 -9.03 -3.96
C LEU A 71 -1.20 -8.49 -4.41
N ILE A 72 -1.49 -7.22 -4.14
CA ILE A 72 -2.73 -6.58 -4.58
C ILE A 72 -2.79 -6.57 -6.12
N GLY A 73 -1.67 -6.24 -6.77
CA GLY A 73 -1.59 -6.22 -8.22
C GLY A 73 -1.82 -7.59 -8.86
N LEU A 74 -1.28 -8.66 -8.29
CA LEU A 74 -1.54 -10.02 -8.75
C LEU A 74 -3.03 -10.36 -8.66
N ARG A 75 -3.71 -9.96 -7.59
CA ARG A 75 -5.15 -10.17 -7.46
C ARG A 75 -5.96 -9.45 -8.56
N LEU A 76 -5.56 -8.23 -8.92
CA LEU A 76 -6.19 -7.52 -10.03
C LEU A 76 -5.94 -8.21 -11.38
N LEU A 77 -4.77 -8.78 -11.58
CA LEU A 77 -4.40 -9.50 -12.80
C LEU A 77 -5.14 -10.84 -12.97
N GLU A 78 -5.63 -11.45 -11.89
CA GLU A 78 -6.50 -12.64 -11.97
C GLU A 78 -7.78 -12.38 -12.77
N ALA A 79 -8.28 -11.14 -12.78
CA ALA A 79 -9.47 -10.76 -13.56
C ALA A 79 -9.28 -10.93 -15.07
N VAL A 80 -8.02 -11.00 -15.53
CA VAL A 80 -7.64 -11.22 -16.94
C VAL A 80 -6.85 -12.51 -17.15
N ASP A 81 -6.99 -13.48 -16.23
CA ASP A 81 -6.36 -14.80 -16.28
C ASP A 81 -4.81 -14.75 -16.36
N LEU A 82 -4.19 -13.75 -15.70
CA LEU A 82 -2.73 -13.64 -15.58
C LEU A 82 -2.27 -13.96 -14.16
N GLU A 83 -1.34 -14.90 -14.06
CA GLU A 83 -0.68 -15.30 -12.83
C GLU A 83 0.75 -14.75 -12.74
N GLU A 84 1.35 -14.81 -11.56
CA GLU A 84 2.73 -14.35 -11.32
C GLU A 84 3.73 -15.00 -12.30
N SER A 85 3.56 -16.28 -12.58
CA SER A 85 4.43 -17.08 -13.48
C SER A 85 4.27 -16.72 -14.97
N ASP A 86 3.20 -16.05 -15.33
CA ASP A 86 2.92 -15.61 -16.70
C ASP A 86 3.67 -14.32 -17.09
N LEU A 87 4.28 -13.64 -16.11
CA LEU A 87 4.87 -12.32 -16.27
C LEU A 87 6.39 -12.33 -16.01
N ASN A 88 7.09 -11.41 -16.66
CA ASN A 88 8.47 -11.10 -16.36
C ASN A 88 8.53 -9.92 -15.39
N TRP A 89 9.16 -10.09 -14.26
CA TRP A 89 9.22 -9.06 -13.21
C TRP A 89 10.51 -8.29 -13.28
N GLU A 90 10.43 -6.96 -13.34
CA GLU A 90 11.57 -6.07 -13.25
C GLU A 90 11.48 -5.19 -12.01
N VAL A 91 12.24 -5.57 -10.98
CA VAL A 91 12.32 -4.80 -9.74
C VAL A 91 13.25 -3.61 -9.93
N THR A 92 12.75 -2.43 -9.64
CA THR A 92 13.46 -1.15 -9.79
C THR A 92 13.74 -0.51 -8.42
N GLU A 93 14.66 0.46 -8.39
CA GLU A 93 15.04 1.17 -7.17
C GLU A 93 13.88 1.96 -6.52
N ASN A 94 12.95 2.43 -7.33
CA ASN A 94 11.80 3.23 -6.90
C ASN A 94 10.73 3.31 -8.00
N TYR A 95 9.55 3.82 -7.66
CA TYR A 95 8.43 3.94 -8.61
C TYR A 95 8.71 4.88 -9.78
N GLN A 96 9.54 5.92 -9.62
CA GLN A 96 9.93 6.79 -10.72
C GLN A 96 10.80 6.03 -11.75
N ALA A 97 11.61 5.08 -11.30
CA ALA A 97 12.37 4.21 -12.19
C ALA A 97 11.44 3.23 -12.92
N ALA A 98 10.44 2.66 -12.25
CA ALA A 98 9.42 1.82 -12.88
C ALA A 98 8.64 2.60 -13.96
N ALA A 99 8.20 3.83 -13.67
CA ALA A 99 7.56 4.70 -14.65
C ALA A 99 8.44 4.94 -15.89
N ARG A 100 9.74 5.21 -15.69
CA ARG A 100 10.69 5.42 -16.80
C ARG A 100 10.86 4.18 -17.67
N LYS A 101 10.83 2.97 -17.09
CA LYS A 101 10.91 1.71 -17.84
C LYS A 101 9.75 1.59 -18.83
N VAL A 102 8.54 1.83 -18.36
CA VAL A 102 7.34 1.80 -19.21
C VAL A 102 7.38 2.89 -20.29
N ILE A 103 7.70 4.13 -19.93
CA ILE A 103 7.74 5.27 -20.86
C ILE A 103 8.77 5.03 -21.99
N LYS A 104 9.86 4.30 -21.71
CA LYS A 104 10.91 3.95 -22.68
C LYS A 104 10.65 2.65 -23.45
N ASP A 105 9.50 2.02 -23.24
CA ASP A 105 9.16 0.72 -23.85
C ASP A 105 10.11 -0.43 -23.42
N GLU A 106 10.71 -0.29 -22.23
CA GLU A 106 11.55 -1.32 -21.61
C GLU A 106 10.72 -2.30 -20.77
N ALA A 107 9.48 -1.91 -20.41
CA ALA A 107 8.47 -2.76 -19.78
C ALA A 107 7.09 -2.43 -20.35
N GLN A 108 6.19 -3.41 -20.39
CA GLN A 108 4.84 -3.25 -20.92
C GLN A 108 3.91 -2.54 -19.96
N ALA A 109 4.07 -2.80 -18.64
CA ALA A 109 3.31 -2.15 -17.59
C ALA A 109 4.20 -1.89 -16.37
N ALA A 110 3.71 -1.07 -15.43
CA ALA A 110 4.29 -0.93 -14.11
C ALA A 110 3.22 -0.90 -13.04
N MET A 111 3.59 -1.40 -11.86
CA MET A 111 2.79 -1.35 -10.63
C MET A 111 3.29 -0.26 -9.71
N PHE A 112 2.35 0.48 -9.13
CA PHE A 112 2.62 1.62 -8.25
C PHE A 112 1.74 1.55 -7.01
N LEU A 113 2.25 2.04 -5.89
CA LEU A 113 1.39 2.51 -4.82
C LEU A 113 0.60 3.73 -5.36
N ALA A 114 -0.71 3.76 -5.21
CA ALA A 114 -1.59 4.77 -5.81
C ALA A 114 -1.19 6.19 -5.40
N GLU A 115 -0.91 6.42 -4.11
CA GLU A 115 -0.45 7.71 -3.62
C GLU A 115 0.82 8.19 -4.35
N VAL A 116 1.78 7.30 -4.57
CA VAL A 116 3.02 7.65 -5.28
C VAL A 116 2.75 7.93 -6.76
N PHE A 117 1.86 7.14 -7.39
CA PHE A 117 1.44 7.39 -8.78
C PHE A 117 0.79 8.76 -8.93
N HIS A 118 -0.15 9.11 -8.05
CA HIS A 118 -0.82 10.41 -8.08
C HIS A 118 0.14 11.56 -7.78
N GLY A 119 1.20 11.33 -6.98
CA GLY A 119 2.29 12.27 -6.70
C GLY A 119 3.32 12.43 -7.82
N LEU A 120 3.30 11.60 -8.87
CA LEU A 120 4.20 11.76 -10.01
C LEU A 120 4.00 13.10 -10.72
N SER A 121 5.06 13.62 -11.34
CA SER A 121 4.96 14.88 -12.08
C SER A 121 3.88 14.81 -13.17
N ARG A 122 3.22 15.93 -13.46
CA ARG A 122 2.24 16.02 -14.53
C ARG A 122 2.78 15.48 -15.87
N LEU A 123 4.05 15.81 -16.19
CA LEU A 123 4.68 15.37 -17.43
C LEU A 123 4.88 13.84 -17.46
N THR A 124 5.17 13.22 -16.32
CA THR A 124 5.29 11.76 -16.23
C THR A 124 3.92 11.12 -16.38
N LYS A 125 2.91 11.61 -15.66
CA LYS A 125 1.53 11.08 -15.73
C LYS A 125 0.92 11.17 -17.13
N MET A 126 1.19 12.25 -17.87
CA MET A 126 0.73 12.39 -19.26
C MET A 126 1.32 11.36 -20.25
N GLN A 127 2.35 10.64 -19.86
CA GLN A 127 2.98 9.59 -20.67
C GLN A 127 2.54 8.18 -20.23
N LEU A 128 1.61 8.09 -19.27
CA LEU A 128 1.12 6.84 -18.71
C LEU A 128 -0.41 6.78 -18.86
N THR A 129 -0.91 5.60 -19.19
CA THR A 129 -2.32 5.25 -19.18
C THR A 129 -2.58 4.32 -18.00
N VAL A 130 -3.49 4.69 -17.11
CA VAL A 130 -3.94 3.82 -16.03
C VAL A 130 -4.78 2.70 -16.63
N LEU A 131 -4.37 1.46 -16.42
CA LEU A 131 -5.10 0.27 -16.84
C LEU A 131 -6.13 -0.13 -15.80
N ILE A 132 -5.75 -0.06 -14.55
CA ILE A 132 -6.61 -0.29 -13.37
C ILE A 132 -6.03 0.42 -12.15
N GLU A 133 -6.91 0.86 -11.28
CA GLU A 133 -6.60 1.30 -9.92
C GLU A 133 -7.47 0.51 -8.96
N SER A 134 -6.90 -0.02 -7.88
CA SER A 134 -7.68 -0.69 -6.84
C SER A 134 -8.52 0.34 -6.07
N ASP A 135 -9.68 -0.04 -5.62
CA ASP A 135 -10.61 0.79 -4.85
C ASP A 135 -11.13 -0.02 -3.66
N LEU A 136 -10.20 -0.38 -2.77
CA LEU A 136 -10.53 -1.16 -1.58
C LEU A 136 -10.71 -0.28 -0.34
N ALA A 137 -10.34 1.00 -0.39
CA ALA A 137 -10.50 2.08 0.60
C ALA A 137 -10.20 1.73 2.08
N THR A 138 -10.14 0.44 2.42
CA THR A 138 -9.97 -0.12 3.77
C THR A 138 -8.59 -0.68 4.03
N ILE A 139 -7.75 -0.81 2.98
CA ILE A 139 -6.37 -1.28 3.12
C ILE A 139 -5.49 -0.08 3.43
N SER A 140 -4.94 -0.04 4.63
CA SER A 140 -4.01 1.01 5.03
C SER A 140 -2.99 0.50 6.01
N HIS A 141 -1.86 1.18 6.11
CA HIS A 141 -0.99 1.03 7.26
C HIS A 141 -1.75 1.32 8.54
N VAL A 142 -1.45 0.59 9.60
CA VAL A 142 -2.12 0.74 10.89
C VAL A 142 -1.12 0.82 12.03
N LEU A 143 -1.52 1.52 13.08
CA LEU A 143 -0.79 1.56 14.34
C LEU A 143 -1.32 0.44 15.24
N LEU A 144 -0.41 -0.45 15.62
CA LEU A 144 -0.70 -1.62 16.45
C LEU A 144 -0.13 -1.42 17.83
N VAL A 145 -0.87 -1.84 18.83
CA VAL A 145 -0.40 -1.94 20.22
C VAL A 145 -0.43 -3.40 20.68
N LYS A 146 0.52 -3.77 21.53
CA LYS A 146 0.59 -5.12 22.08
C LYS A 146 -0.52 -5.33 23.11
N ASP A 147 -1.16 -6.50 23.07
CA ASP A 147 -2.19 -6.90 24.04
C ASP A 147 -1.68 -6.79 25.48
N GLY A 148 -2.48 -6.19 26.34
CA GLY A 148 -2.14 -5.99 27.74
C GLY A 148 -1.19 -4.80 28.01
N PHE A 149 -1.02 -3.89 27.05
CA PHE A 149 -0.33 -2.63 27.30
C PHE A 149 -1.13 -1.74 28.25
N ASP A 150 -0.56 -1.44 29.44
CA ASP A 150 -1.28 -0.84 30.56
C ASP A 150 -1.90 0.55 30.30
N LYS A 151 -1.40 1.27 29.28
CA LYS A 151 -1.78 2.66 28.98
C LYS A 151 -2.33 2.83 27.57
N GLU A 152 -3.04 1.83 27.09
CA GLU A 152 -3.52 1.83 25.72
C GLU A 152 -4.47 2.97 25.40
N ASP A 153 -5.45 3.23 26.27
CA ASP A 153 -6.41 4.32 26.07
C ASP A 153 -5.70 5.69 26.03
N GLU A 154 -4.73 5.90 26.94
CA GLU A 154 -3.93 7.13 26.96
C GLU A 154 -3.09 7.27 25.67
N LEU A 155 -2.48 6.18 25.21
CA LEU A 155 -1.69 6.13 23.99
C LEU A 155 -2.56 6.40 22.75
N THR A 156 -3.69 5.72 22.65
CA THR A 156 -4.64 5.89 21.54
C THR A 156 -5.09 7.35 21.46
N GLN A 157 -5.49 7.93 22.60
CA GLN A 157 -5.90 9.34 22.62
C GLN A 157 -4.74 10.27 22.24
N ALA A 158 -3.52 10.01 22.70
CA ALA A 158 -2.35 10.80 22.34
C ALA A 158 -2.05 10.75 20.82
N VAL A 159 -2.20 9.57 20.21
CA VAL A 159 -2.06 9.39 18.74
C VAL A 159 -3.13 10.18 17.99
N LEU A 160 -4.39 10.07 18.39
CA LEU A 160 -5.50 10.78 17.76
C LEU A 160 -5.38 12.31 17.91
N ASP A 161 -4.81 12.76 19.00
CA ASP A 161 -4.61 14.18 19.30
C ASP A 161 -3.29 14.74 18.77
N PHE A 162 -2.39 13.91 18.25
CA PHE A 162 -1.04 14.28 17.86
C PHE A 162 -0.99 15.42 16.81
N HIS A 163 -2.02 15.50 15.96
CA HIS A 163 -2.17 16.58 14.98
C HIS A 163 -2.62 17.92 15.59
N LYS A 164 -2.93 18.00 16.89
CA LYS A 164 -3.48 19.22 17.51
C LYS A 164 -2.42 20.23 17.93
N ASP A 165 -1.20 19.79 18.22
CA ASP A 165 -0.10 20.69 18.53
C ASP A 165 0.80 20.98 17.31
N ASP A 166 1.62 22.03 17.39
CA ASP A 166 2.42 22.49 16.25
C ASP A 166 3.57 21.53 15.91
N GLU A 167 4.16 20.84 16.88
CA GLU A 167 5.24 19.88 16.66
C GLU A 167 4.68 18.60 16.01
N GLY A 168 3.54 18.11 16.50
CA GLY A 168 2.82 17.00 15.92
C GLY A 168 2.40 17.28 14.47
N LYS A 169 1.85 18.46 14.19
CA LYS A 169 1.50 18.86 12.82
C LYS A 169 2.71 18.89 11.90
N ALA A 170 3.83 19.43 12.36
CA ALA A 170 5.05 19.47 11.56
C ALA A 170 5.53 18.07 11.24
N THR A 171 5.60 17.18 12.24
CA THR A 171 6.01 15.79 12.09
C THR A 171 5.09 15.03 11.13
N LEU A 172 3.77 15.14 11.32
CA LEU A 172 2.79 14.48 10.45
C LEU A 172 2.86 14.98 9.01
N THR A 173 3.12 16.28 8.82
CA THR A 173 3.29 16.87 7.48
C THR A 173 4.53 16.29 6.78
N GLU A 174 5.66 16.16 7.50
CA GLU A 174 6.88 15.54 6.96
C GLU A 174 6.68 14.08 6.59
N LEU A 175 5.83 13.36 7.34
CA LEU A 175 5.47 11.97 7.07
C LEU A 175 4.39 11.82 5.99
N GLY A 176 3.87 12.91 5.43
CA GLY A 176 2.77 12.87 4.46
C GLY A 176 1.41 12.52 5.07
N MET A 177 1.24 12.67 6.39
CA MET A 177 0.04 12.33 7.17
C MET A 177 -0.59 13.57 7.81
N ALA A 178 -0.66 14.69 7.08
CA ALA A 178 -1.06 16.00 7.61
C ALA A 178 -2.43 16.00 8.34
N GLU A 179 -3.35 15.13 7.94
CA GLU A 179 -4.68 14.98 8.56
C GLU A 179 -4.64 14.18 9.87
N GLY A 180 -3.49 13.59 10.23
CA GLY A 180 -3.30 12.80 11.45
C GLY A 180 -3.84 11.40 11.37
N PHE A 181 -4.32 10.90 12.51
CA PHE A 181 -4.84 9.55 12.67
C PHE A 181 -6.31 9.56 13.08
N GLU A 182 -7.03 8.53 12.67
CA GLU A 182 -8.38 8.19 13.15
C GLU A 182 -8.35 6.86 13.90
N ALA A 183 -9.28 6.66 14.82
CA ALA A 183 -9.41 5.39 15.53
C ALA A 183 -9.82 4.28 14.57
N MET A 184 -9.27 3.10 14.77
CA MET A 184 -9.63 1.90 14.03
C MET A 184 -10.46 0.99 14.93
N SER A 185 -11.67 0.63 14.48
CA SER A 185 -12.52 -0.31 15.19
C SER A 185 -12.04 -1.76 15.02
N GLU A 186 -12.44 -2.65 15.92
CA GLU A 186 -12.17 -4.09 15.77
C GLU A 186 -12.80 -4.64 14.48
N GLU A 187 -13.99 -4.17 14.10
CA GLU A 187 -14.69 -4.57 12.90
C GLU A 187 -13.91 -4.16 11.63
N ASP A 188 -13.39 -2.93 11.58
CA ASP A 188 -12.54 -2.46 10.47
C ASP A 188 -11.23 -3.26 10.39
N ALA A 189 -10.63 -3.57 11.54
CA ALA A 189 -9.42 -4.36 11.60
C ALA A 189 -9.65 -5.80 11.11
N GLU A 190 -10.72 -6.46 11.56
CA GLU A 190 -11.10 -7.80 11.10
C GLU A 190 -11.38 -7.81 9.60
N PHE A 191 -12.14 -6.83 9.09
CA PHE A 191 -12.41 -6.72 7.65
C PHE A 191 -11.11 -6.57 6.83
N MET A 192 -10.18 -5.73 7.27
CA MET A 192 -8.88 -5.58 6.62
C MET A 192 -8.08 -6.89 6.65
N ILE A 193 -8.09 -7.61 7.78
CA ILE A 193 -7.37 -8.88 7.94
C ILE A 193 -7.93 -9.93 7.01
N ASP A 194 -9.26 -10.12 7.01
CA ASP A 194 -9.92 -11.09 6.15
C ASP A 194 -9.61 -10.81 4.67
N LEU A 195 -9.58 -9.54 4.28
CA LEU A 195 -9.20 -9.15 2.93
C LEU A 195 -7.74 -9.52 2.64
N MET A 196 -6.80 -9.23 3.57
CA MET A 196 -5.39 -9.60 3.39
C MET A 196 -5.16 -11.11 3.32
N GLU A 197 -5.93 -11.90 4.06
CA GLU A 197 -5.88 -13.36 4.01
C GLU A 197 -6.36 -13.90 2.65
N THR A 198 -7.33 -13.23 2.01
CA THR A 198 -7.78 -13.60 0.65
C THR A 198 -6.77 -13.25 -0.45
N LEU A 199 -5.82 -12.36 -0.17
CA LEU A 199 -4.79 -11.91 -1.10
C LEU A 199 -3.48 -12.73 -0.99
N GLN A 200 -3.35 -13.64 -0.03
CA GLN A 200 -2.19 -14.51 0.18
C GLN A 200 -2.39 -15.86 -0.47
#